data_166260444728b59ae5681f6ff06fa89d
#
_entry.id   166260444728b59ae5681f6ff06fa89d
#
_cell.length_a   1.000
_cell.length_b   1.000
_cell.length_c   1.000
_cell.angle_alpha   90.00
_cell.angle_beta   90.00
_cell.angle_gamma   90.00
#
_symmetry.space_group_name_H-M   'P 1'
#
loop_
_entity.id
_entity.type
_entity.pdbx_description
1 polymer ?
#
loop_
_entity_poly.entity_id
_entity_poly.type
_entity_poly.pdbx_seq_one_letter_code
_entity_poly.pdbx_strand_id
1 'polypeptide(L)'
;MSTIVRADDVHLYAAGSLRAALTDAGAAFTAKTGHRVLAKFGPSGVLEKEIAGGAKADVFASANMDHPQALNRSNKSGPVLRFARNKLCALVKPGLVVDSAHLLDRMLDPAIKLGTSTPNSDPSGDYAFDVFRKAEALKPGARETLEKRALKLTGTAESAAPPAGHSVYGWHIAEGRADIFLAYCTAAAEAHKQYPGQQIVQLPGALAVGADYGLTVINGAPAAAEQFAHFVLSPAGQTILIGYGFASGQP
;
A
#
# COMPACT_ATOMS: atom_id res chain seq x y z
N MET A 1 29.05 34.60 -3.52
CA MET A 1 28.22 34.51 -2.30
C MET A 1 27.57 33.14 -2.29
N SER A 2 28.04 32.18 -1.46
CA SER A 2 27.37 30.91 -1.28
C SER A 2 26.12 31.12 -0.46
N THR A 3 24.96 31.00 -1.07
CA THR A 3 23.69 30.91 -0.35
C THR A 3 23.72 29.62 0.47
N ILE A 4 23.78 29.72 1.79
CA ILE A 4 23.55 28.59 2.69
C ILE A 4 22.10 28.17 2.48
N VAL A 5 21.87 27.15 1.69
CA VAL A 5 20.55 26.50 1.60
C VAL A 5 20.31 25.85 2.95
N ARG A 6 19.37 26.40 3.72
CA ARG A 6 18.94 25.80 4.98
C ARG A 6 18.31 24.45 4.68
N ALA A 7 18.79 23.41 5.34
CA ALA A 7 18.19 22.08 5.25
C ALA A 7 16.81 22.11 5.92
N ASP A 8 15.77 21.77 5.18
CA ASP A 8 14.41 21.65 5.70
C ASP A 8 14.08 20.18 5.96
N ASP A 9 13.18 19.93 6.90
CA ASP A 9 12.58 18.62 7.13
C ASP A 9 11.30 18.52 6.30
N VAL A 10 11.14 17.40 5.56
CA VAL A 10 9.93 17.04 4.82
C VAL A 10 9.20 15.94 5.58
N HIS A 11 8.01 16.22 6.09
CA HIS A 11 7.17 15.23 6.77
C HIS A 11 6.36 14.46 5.73
N LEU A 12 6.81 13.23 5.45
CA LEU A 12 6.16 12.32 4.53
C LEU A 12 5.16 11.42 5.28
N TYR A 13 3.89 11.46 4.91
CA TYR A 13 2.89 10.47 5.30
C TYR A 13 2.66 9.53 4.12
N ALA A 14 2.89 8.22 4.29
CA ALA A 14 2.86 7.29 3.18
C ALA A 14 2.23 5.95 3.55
N ALA A 15 1.58 5.32 2.56
CA ALA A 15 1.01 3.99 2.69
C ALA A 15 2.06 2.97 3.17
N GLY A 16 1.64 2.01 3.99
CA GLY A 16 2.51 0.98 4.55
C GLY A 16 3.26 0.16 3.49
N SER A 17 2.62 -0.11 2.35
CA SER A 17 3.22 -0.82 1.21
C SER A 17 4.38 -0.05 0.53
N LEU A 18 4.49 1.26 0.76
CA LEU A 18 5.54 2.13 0.21
C LEU A 18 6.76 2.23 1.12
N ARG A 19 6.71 1.64 2.33
CA ARG A 19 7.74 1.86 3.38
C ARG A 19 9.17 1.68 2.86
N ALA A 20 9.49 0.52 2.32
CA ALA A 20 10.84 0.22 1.87
C ALA A 20 11.27 1.16 0.73
N ALA A 21 10.45 1.28 -0.30
CA ALA A 21 10.76 2.10 -1.47
C ALA A 21 10.91 3.60 -1.14
N LEU A 22 10.01 4.17 -0.32
CA LEU A 22 10.08 5.59 0.01
C LEU A 22 11.09 5.91 1.12
N THR A 23 11.50 4.93 1.93
CA THR A 23 12.67 5.10 2.82
C THR A 23 13.94 5.28 1.99
N ASP A 24 14.17 4.42 0.98
CA ASP A 24 15.34 4.54 0.10
C ASP A 24 15.26 5.80 -0.78
N ALA A 25 14.08 6.13 -1.30
CA ALA A 25 13.89 7.38 -2.05
C ALA A 25 14.19 8.61 -1.19
N GLY A 26 13.75 8.61 0.08
CA GLY A 26 14.05 9.68 1.05
C GLY A 26 15.54 9.80 1.34
N ALA A 27 16.24 8.67 1.51
CA ALA A 27 17.69 8.66 1.71
C ALA A 27 18.44 9.21 0.48
N ALA A 28 18.05 8.79 -0.73
CA ALA A 28 18.63 9.28 -1.98
C ALA A 28 18.36 10.79 -2.19
N PHE A 29 17.16 11.25 -1.87
CA PHE A 29 16.81 12.66 -1.91
C PHE A 29 17.65 13.47 -0.92
N THR A 30 17.79 12.99 0.32
CA THR A 30 18.61 13.64 1.34
C THR A 30 20.08 13.74 0.91
N ALA A 31 20.64 12.65 0.36
CA ALA A 31 22.01 12.65 -0.14
C ALA A 31 22.24 13.69 -1.27
N LYS A 32 21.20 13.92 -2.11
CA LYS A 32 21.26 14.85 -3.25
C LYS A 32 21.07 16.32 -2.84
N THR A 33 20.23 16.59 -1.84
CA THR A 33 19.74 17.95 -1.56
C THR A 33 20.12 18.49 -0.20
N GLY A 34 20.46 17.61 0.76
CA GLY A 34 20.65 17.95 2.17
C GLY A 34 19.34 18.05 2.97
N HIS A 35 18.16 18.08 2.33
CA HIS A 35 16.86 18.08 3.03
C HIS A 35 16.57 16.68 3.59
N ARG A 36 16.01 16.59 4.80
CA ARG A 36 15.69 15.32 5.43
C ARG A 36 14.24 14.93 5.18
N VAL A 37 13.97 13.63 4.98
CA VAL A 37 12.61 13.10 4.89
C VAL A 37 12.28 12.36 6.18
N LEU A 38 11.29 12.87 6.92
CA LEU A 38 10.77 12.26 8.15
C LEU A 38 9.46 11.53 7.82
N ALA A 39 9.55 10.21 7.68
CA ALA A 39 8.44 9.42 7.17
C ALA A 39 7.61 8.76 8.28
N LYS A 40 6.28 8.88 8.15
CA LYS A 40 5.27 8.10 8.88
C LYS A 40 4.56 7.18 7.90
N PHE A 41 4.52 5.88 8.22
CA PHE A 41 3.89 4.87 7.37
C PHE A 41 2.69 4.24 8.07
N GLY A 42 1.58 4.08 7.34
CA GLY A 42 0.34 3.48 7.87
C GLY A 42 -0.72 3.25 6.79
N PRO A 43 -1.92 2.81 7.18
CA PRO A 43 -3.07 2.71 6.27
C PRO A 43 -3.44 4.09 5.71
N SER A 44 -3.64 4.18 4.39
CA SER A 44 -3.82 5.48 3.73
C SER A 44 -5.03 6.26 4.23
N GLY A 45 -6.15 5.58 4.52
CA GLY A 45 -7.34 6.24 5.04
C GLY A 45 -7.20 6.72 6.49
N VAL A 46 -6.35 6.06 7.30
CA VAL A 46 -6.00 6.56 8.65
C VAL A 46 -5.15 7.83 8.52
N LEU A 47 -4.12 7.77 7.67
CA LEU A 47 -3.23 8.92 7.45
C LEU A 47 -3.97 10.13 6.85
N GLU A 48 -4.89 9.88 5.91
CA GLU A 48 -5.75 10.94 5.34
C GLU A 48 -6.56 11.66 6.43
N LYS A 49 -7.21 10.91 7.33
CA LYS A 49 -7.98 11.48 8.44
C LYS A 49 -7.11 12.28 9.42
N GLU A 50 -5.90 11.80 9.72
CA GLU A 50 -4.95 12.55 10.55
C GLU A 50 -4.56 13.88 9.89
N ILE A 51 -4.24 13.87 8.58
CA ILE A 51 -3.90 15.08 7.82
C ILE A 51 -5.11 16.02 7.77
N ALA A 52 -6.29 15.50 7.49
CA ALA A 52 -7.53 16.27 7.50
C ALA A 52 -7.80 16.89 8.88
N GLY A 53 -7.41 16.22 9.96
CA GLY A 53 -7.49 16.69 11.35
C GLY A 53 -6.38 17.67 11.76
N GLY A 54 -5.46 18.01 10.85
CA GLY A 54 -4.39 19.00 11.10
C GLY A 54 -3.04 18.43 11.55
N ALA A 55 -2.81 17.12 11.34
CA ALA A 55 -1.48 16.56 11.56
C ALA A 55 -0.45 17.21 10.62
N LYS A 56 0.76 17.44 11.13
CA LYS A 56 1.86 18.04 10.36
C LYS A 56 2.35 17.02 9.31
N ALA A 57 1.88 17.17 8.10
CA ALA A 57 2.35 16.46 6.91
C ALA A 57 2.68 17.46 5.81
N ASP A 58 3.69 17.19 5.03
CA ASP A 58 4.10 18.01 3.89
C ASP A 58 3.83 17.30 2.56
N VAL A 59 4.01 15.98 2.53
CA VAL A 59 3.73 15.13 1.37
C VAL A 59 2.88 13.94 1.82
N PHE A 60 1.84 13.63 1.04
CA PHE A 60 1.03 12.43 1.23
C PHE A 60 1.13 11.50 0.04
N ALA A 61 1.57 10.26 0.26
CA ALA A 61 1.70 9.19 -0.73
C ALA A 61 0.77 8.03 -0.38
N SER A 62 -0.35 7.93 -1.10
CA SER A 62 -1.43 6.95 -0.85
C SER A 62 -1.34 5.75 -1.77
N ALA A 63 -1.81 4.59 -1.29
CA ALA A 63 -1.97 3.38 -2.08
C ALA A 63 -3.25 3.36 -2.94
N ASN A 64 -3.95 4.47 -3.06
CA ASN A 64 -5.01 4.74 -4.04
C ASN A 64 -5.01 6.22 -4.44
N MET A 65 -5.89 6.58 -5.38
CA MET A 65 -6.08 7.98 -5.79
C MET A 65 -7.11 8.71 -4.91
N ASP A 66 -8.05 8.00 -4.28
CA ASP A 66 -9.23 8.59 -3.64
C ASP A 66 -8.90 9.42 -2.40
N HIS A 67 -8.02 8.93 -1.53
CA HIS A 67 -7.63 9.64 -0.30
C HIS A 67 -6.90 10.95 -0.58
N PRO A 68 -5.86 11.02 -1.45
CA PRO A 68 -5.26 12.30 -1.77
C PRO A 68 -6.21 13.23 -2.54
N GLN A 69 -7.12 12.69 -3.37
CA GLN A 69 -8.16 13.50 -4.01
C GLN A 69 -9.16 14.07 -3.00
N ALA A 70 -9.48 13.36 -1.90
CA ALA A 70 -10.33 13.87 -0.83
C ALA A 70 -9.68 15.08 -0.14
N LEU A 71 -8.37 15.04 0.15
CA LEU A 71 -7.64 16.20 0.66
C LEU A 71 -7.63 17.37 -0.32
N ASN A 72 -7.44 17.10 -1.61
CA ASN A 72 -7.46 18.13 -2.66
C ASN A 72 -8.85 18.78 -2.76
N ARG A 73 -9.93 17.98 -2.82
CA ARG A 73 -11.33 18.50 -2.85
C ARG A 73 -11.67 19.37 -1.62
N SER A 74 -11.05 19.09 -0.48
CA SER A 74 -11.21 19.89 0.75
C SER A 74 -10.22 21.04 0.89
N ASN A 75 -9.52 21.41 -0.19
CA ASN A 75 -8.52 22.47 -0.23
C ASN A 75 -7.39 22.31 0.82
N LYS A 76 -7.01 21.07 1.14
CA LYS A 76 -5.91 20.78 2.07
C LYS A 76 -4.61 20.44 1.34
N SER A 77 -4.67 20.12 0.05
CA SER A 77 -3.48 19.80 -0.76
C SER A 77 -3.55 20.34 -2.17
N GLY A 78 -2.41 20.35 -2.84
CA GLY A 78 -2.27 20.62 -4.27
C GLY A 78 -2.81 19.48 -5.15
N PRO A 79 -2.48 19.50 -6.46
CA PRO A 79 -2.88 18.46 -7.42
C PRO A 79 -2.43 17.07 -6.99
N VAL A 80 -3.22 16.07 -7.36
CA VAL A 80 -2.89 14.66 -7.12
C VAL A 80 -2.27 14.06 -8.37
N LEU A 81 -1.08 13.50 -8.22
CA LEU A 81 -0.33 12.88 -9.29
C LEU A 81 -0.25 11.36 -9.07
N ARG A 82 -0.53 10.56 -10.10
CA ARG A 82 -0.27 9.13 -10.07
C ARG A 82 1.24 8.91 -10.21
N PHE A 83 1.86 8.28 -9.24
CA PHE A 83 3.32 8.10 -9.22
C PHE A 83 3.78 6.65 -9.27
N ALA A 84 2.90 5.69 -8.96
CA ALA A 84 3.20 4.27 -9.01
C ALA A 84 1.93 3.46 -9.28
N ARG A 85 2.12 2.19 -9.67
CA ARG A 85 1.06 1.19 -9.80
C ARG A 85 1.44 -0.10 -9.09
N ASN A 86 0.43 -0.80 -8.58
CA ASN A 86 0.60 -2.10 -7.95
C ASN A 86 -0.56 -3.02 -8.37
N LYS A 87 -0.53 -4.26 -7.92
CA LYS A 87 -1.61 -5.24 -8.09
C LYS A 87 -1.74 -6.09 -6.83
N LEU A 88 -2.89 -6.74 -6.65
CA LEU A 88 -3.08 -7.69 -5.58
C LEU A 88 -2.54 -9.08 -5.96
N CYS A 89 -2.03 -9.77 -4.94
CA CYS A 89 -1.66 -11.17 -4.92
C CYS A 89 -2.31 -11.85 -3.70
N ALA A 90 -2.39 -13.16 -3.72
CA ALA A 90 -2.64 -13.96 -2.54
C ALA A 90 -1.32 -14.40 -1.92
N LEU A 91 -1.07 -14.05 -0.66
CA LEU A 91 -0.04 -14.64 0.18
C LEU A 91 -0.66 -15.86 0.88
N VAL A 92 -0.02 -17.01 0.78
CA VAL A 92 -0.61 -18.31 1.14
C VAL A 92 0.27 -19.01 2.16
N LYS A 93 -0.33 -19.63 3.17
CA LYS A 93 0.38 -20.36 4.22
C LYS A 93 1.20 -21.54 3.66
N PRO A 94 2.29 -21.94 4.34
CA PRO A 94 3.02 -23.15 3.99
C PRO A 94 2.11 -24.38 3.96
N GLY A 95 2.33 -25.25 2.97
CA GLY A 95 1.61 -26.53 2.85
C GLY A 95 0.20 -26.46 2.29
N LEU A 96 -0.40 -25.28 2.09
CA LEU A 96 -1.66 -25.15 1.38
C LEU A 96 -1.40 -25.13 -0.13
N VAL A 97 -1.77 -26.23 -0.82
CA VAL A 97 -1.61 -26.34 -2.28
C VAL A 97 -2.71 -25.53 -2.98
N VAL A 98 -2.31 -24.47 -3.66
CA VAL A 98 -3.19 -23.64 -4.49
C VAL A 98 -2.39 -22.96 -5.58
N ASP A 99 -2.97 -22.84 -6.74
CA ASP A 99 -2.46 -22.08 -7.88
C ASP A 99 -3.45 -20.96 -8.29
N SER A 100 -3.08 -20.17 -9.28
CA SER A 100 -3.92 -19.10 -9.78
C SER A 100 -5.29 -19.58 -10.29
N ALA A 101 -5.36 -20.74 -10.93
CA ALA A 101 -6.60 -21.25 -11.52
C ALA A 101 -7.61 -21.69 -10.44
N HIS A 102 -7.13 -22.23 -9.33
CA HIS A 102 -7.96 -22.75 -8.23
C HIS A 102 -8.11 -21.78 -7.05
N LEU A 103 -7.53 -20.58 -7.15
CA LEU A 103 -7.49 -19.63 -6.04
C LEU A 103 -8.90 -19.22 -5.56
N LEU A 104 -9.83 -18.96 -6.49
CA LEU A 104 -11.20 -18.58 -6.12
C LEU A 104 -11.90 -19.71 -5.33
N ASP A 105 -11.74 -20.95 -5.74
CA ASP A 105 -12.33 -22.11 -5.07
C ASP A 105 -11.78 -22.24 -3.64
N ARG A 106 -10.48 -22.04 -3.49
CA ARG A 106 -9.84 -22.03 -2.16
C ARG A 106 -10.30 -20.88 -1.28
N MET A 107 -10.47 -19.68 -1.82
CA MET A 107 -11.02 -18.56 -1.05
C MET A 107 -12.48 -18.80 -0.62
N LEU A 108 -13.26 -19.54 -1.40
CA LEU A 108 -14.64 -19.91 -1.09
C LEU A 108 -14.76 -21.11 -0.13
N ASP A 109 -13.71 -21.92 0.03
CA ASP A 109 -13.70 -23.08 0.92
C ASP A 109 -13.91 -22.64 2.39
N PRO A 110 -14.96 -23.11 3.09
CA PRO A 110 -15.25 -22.72 4.46
C PRO A 110 -14.15 -23.09 5.48
N ALA A 111 -13.28 -24.04 5.15
CA ALA A 111 -12.15 -24.41 6.01
C ALA A 111 -10.98 -23.42 5.91
N ILE A 112 -10.96 -22.53 4.92
CA ILE A 112 -9.88 -21.57 4.69
C ILE A 112 -10.17 -20.22 5.37
N LYS A 113 -9.24 -19.75 6.17
CA LYS A 113 -9.27 -18.41 6.78
C LYS A 113 -8.75 -17.39 5.75
N LEU A 114 -9.66 -16.59 5.19
CA LEU A 114 -9.31 -15.54 4.22
C LEU A 114 -9.07 -14.22 4.95
N GLY A 115 -7.82 -13.76 4.96
CA GLY A 115 -7.41 -12.46 5.52
C GLY A 115 -7.43 -11.34 4.49
N THR A 116 -7.84 -10.15 4.92
CA THR A 116 -7.77 -8.90 4.15
C THR A 116 -7.39 -7.73 5.05
N SER A 117 -7.01 -6.62 4.45
CA SER A 117 -7.06 -5.32 5.13
C SER A 117 -8.51 -4.83 5.23
N THR A 118 -8.74 -3.79 6.06
CA THR A 118 -10.05 -3.22 6.32
C THR A 118 -10.43 -2.21 5.23
N PRO A 119 -11.53 -2.42 4.49
CA PRO A 119 -12.00 -1.45 3.48
C PRO A 119 -12.25 -0.05 4.06
N ASN A 120 -12.13 0.97 3.23
CA ASN A 120 -12.26 2.40 3.55
C ASN A 120 -11.18 2.95 4.51
N SER A 121 -10.41 2.09 5.16
CA SER A 121 -9.28 2.46 6.01
C SER A 121 -7.94 2.20 5.32
N ASP A 122 -7.85 1.08 4.62
CA ASP A 122 -6.65 0.67 3.88
C ASP A 122 -7.04 0.28 2.45
N PRO A 123 -6.50 0.93 1.42
CA PRO A 123 -6.78 0.61 0.02
C PRO A 123 -6.56 -0.86 -0.37
N SER A 124 -5.64 -1.58 0.31
CA SER A 124 -5.49 -3.02 0.11
C SER A 124 -6.79 -3.78 0.43
N GLY A 125 -7.56 -3.30 1.41
CA GLY A 125 -8.89 -3.81 1.73
C GLY A 125 -9.91 -3.49 0.64
N ASP A 126 -9.92 -2.26 0.15
CA ASP A 126 -10.83 -1.85 -0.93
C ASP A 126 -10.62 -2.70 -2.18
N TYR A 127 -9.36 -2.89 -2.58
CA TYR A 127 -9.01 -3.73 -3.73
C TYR A 127 -9.30 -5.23 -3.48
N ALA A 128 -9.17 -5.74 -2.26
CA ALA A 128 -9.60 -7.11 -1.94
C ALA A 128 -11.12 -7.28 -2.13
N PHE A 129 -11.90 -6.29 -1.75
CA PHE A 129 -13.35 -6.29 -1.97
C PHE A 129 -13.71 -6.08 -3.45
N ASP A 130 -12.87 -5.42 -4.25
CA ASP A 130 -13.00 -5.39 -5.72
C ASP A 130 -12.80 -6.78 -6.33
N VAL A 131 -11.84 -7.57 -5.81
CA VAL A 131 -11.69 -8.99 -6.20
C VAL A 131 -12.97 -9.75 -5.91
N PHE A 132 -13.62 -9.53 -4.76
CA PHE A 132 -14.88 -10.18 -4.40
C PHE A 132 -16.04 -9.78 -5.33
N ARG A 133 -16.11 -8.50 -5.73
CA ARG A 133 -17.07 -8.05 -6.74
C ARG A 133 -16.87 -8.73 -8.10
N LYS A 134 -15.62 -8.89 -8.53
CA LYS A 134 -15.30 -9.62 -9.76
C LYS A 134 -15.60 -11.11 -9.65
N ALA A 135 -15.42 -11.71 -8.48
CA ALA A 135 -15.73 -13.13 -8.25
C ALA A 135 -17.21 -13.46 -8.48
N GLU A 136 -18.12 -12.51 -8.25
CA GLU A 136 -19.56 -12.67 -8.50
C GLU A 136 -19.87 -13.02 -9.96
N ALA A 137 -19.13 -12.42 -10.92
CA ALA A 137 -19.30 -12.71 -12.34
C ALA A 137 -18.82 -14.12 -12.74
N LEU A 138 -17.95 -14.74 -11.93
CA LEU A 138 -17.44 -16.10 -12.16
C LEU A 138 -18.27 -17.16 -11.44
N LYS A 139 -18.74 -16.84 -10.25
CA LYS A 139 -19.56 -17.74 -9.41
C LYS A 139 -20.62 -16.91 -8.69
N PRO A 140 -21.91 -17.05 -9.05
CA PRO A 140 -23.02 -16.37 -8.37
C PRO A 140 -23.01 -16.66 -6.85
N GLY A 141 -23.15 -15.62 -6.03
CA GLY A 141 -23.08 -15.67 -4.56
C GLY A 141 -21.68 -15.65 -3.98
N ALA A 142 -20.63 -15.65 -4.83
CA ALA A 142 -19.23 -15.59 -4.36
C ALA A 142 -18.92 -14.30 -3.62
N ARG A 143 -19.42 -13.16 -4.10
CA ARG A 143 -19.22 -11.88 -3.46
C ARG A 143 -19.70 -11.88 -2.01
N GLU A 144 -20.96 -12.20 -1.80
CA GLU A 144 -21.56 -12.21 -0.46
C GLU A 144 -20.83 -13.16 0.48
N THR A 145 -20.51 -14.36 -0.01
CA THR A 145 -19.75 -15.37 0.74
C THR A 145 -18.40 -14.85 1.18
N LEU A 146 -17.62 -14.25 0.27
CA LEU A 146 -16.27 -13.75 0.55
C LEU A 146 -16.31 -12.52 1.48
N GLU A 147 -17.21 -11.55 1.23
CA GLU A 147 -17.37 -10.34 2.06
C GLU A 147 -17.74 -10.69 3.51
N LYS A 148 -18.64 -11.69 3.69
CA LYS A 148 -19.07 -12.17 5.02
C LYS A 148 -17.95 -12.88 5.79
N ARG A 149 -17.11 -13.62 5.08
CA ARG A 149 -16.08 -14.48 5.67
C ARG A 149 -14.72 -13.81 5.82
N ALA A 150 -14.46 -12.73 5.08
CA ALA A 150 -13.20 -12.03 5.11
C ALA A 150 -12.84 -11.52 6.51
N LEU A 151 -11.70 -11.97 7.02
CA LEU A 151 -11.12 -11.53 8.27
C LEU A 151 -10.35 -10.23 8.04
N LYS A 152 -10.87 -9.11 8.50
CA LYS A 152 -10.26 -7.77 8.38
C LYS A 152 -9.18 -7.62 9.45
N LEU A 153 -7.99 -8.17 9.20
CA LEU A 153 -6.95 -8.37 10.22
C LEU A 153 -6.03 -7.17 10.40
N THR A 154 -6.00 -6.25 9.43
CA THR A 154 -5.14 -5.06 9.47
C THR A 154 -5.82 -3.87 8.78
N GLY A 155 -5.21 -2.70 8.83
CA GLY A 155 -5.68 -1.52 8.11
C GLY A 155 -6.42 -0.49 8.95
N THR A 156 -6.54 -0.69 10.27
CA THR A 156 -7.06 0.31 11.21
C THR A 156 -6.02 0.64 12.30
N ALA A 157 -6.26 1.68 13.06
CA ALA A 157 -5.39 2.06 14.19
C ALA A 157 -5.39 1.00 15.31
N GLU A 158 -6.49 0.27 15.45
CA GLU A 158 -6.70 -0.77 16.47
C GLU A 158 -6.23 -2.16 16.01
N SER A 159 -5.82 -2.29 14.75
CA SER A 159 -5.34 -3.58 14.22
C SER A 159 -4.10 -4.05 14.97
N ALA A 160 -4.03 -5.36 15.22
CA ALA A 160 -2.86 -5.96 15.86
C ALA A 160 -1.59 -5.69 15.03
N ALA A 161 -0.56 -5.21 15.70
CA ALA A 161 0.73 -4.92 15.08
C ALA A 161 1.69 -6.11 15.20
N PRO A 162 2.47 -6.41 14.15
CA PRO A 162 3.53 -7.40 14.24
C PRO A 162 4.69 -6.88 15.12
N PRO A 163 5.64 -7.74 15.50
CA PRO A 163 6.91 -7.29 16.06
C PRO A 163 7.61 -6.31 15.12
N ALA A 164 8.41 -5.41 15.68
CA ALA A 164 9.11 -4.39 14.90
C ALA A 164 9.91 -5.00 13.74
N GLY A 165 9.80 -4.42 12.54
CA GLY A 165 10.49 -4.88 11.33
C GLY A 165 9.84 -6.06 10.61
N HIS A 166 8.77 -6.64 11.14
CA HIS A 166 8.08 -7.75 10.50
C HIS A 166 6.95 -7.28 9.57
N SER A 167 6.76 -8.03 8.47
CA SER A 167 5.61 -7.86 7.59
C SER A 167 4.32 -8.23 8.32
N VAL A 168 3.36 -7.31 8.38
CA VAL A 168 2.06 -7.57 9.02
C VAL A 168 1.31 -8.73 8.35
N TYR A 169 1.39 -8.85 7.04
CA TYR A 169 0.70 -9.91 6.29
C TYR A 169 1.33 -11.27 6.54
N GLY A 170 2.66 -11.36 6.41
CA GLY A 170 3.41 -12.59 6.69
C GLY A 170 3.26 -13.04 8.14
N TRP A 171 3.25 -12.12 9.08
CA TRP A 171 3.02 -12.38 10.49
C TRP A 171 1.62 -12.97 10.77
N HIS A 172 0.56 -12.39 10.21
CA HIS A 172 -0.79 -12.94 10.38
C HIS A 172 -0.91 -14.39 9.88
N ILE A 173 -0.24 -14.71 8.78
CA ILE A 173 -0.19 -16.09 8.27
C ILE A 173 0.64 -17.00 9.18
N ALA A 174 1.82 -16.55 9.63
CA ALA A 174 2.69 -17.31 10.52
C ALA A 174 2.01 -17.64 11.86
N GLU A 175 1.20 -16.71 12.38
CA GLU A 175 0.39 -16.90 13.60
C GLU A 175 -0.89 -17.71 13.38
N GLY A 176 -1.13 -18.23 12.16
CA GLY A 176 -2.33 -19.01 11.83
C GLY A 176 -3.64 -18.23 11.89
N ARG A 177 -3.58 -16.90 11.81
CA ARG A 177 -4.75 -16.01 11.80
C ARG A 177 -5.40 -15.97 10.41
N ALA A 178 -4.61 -16.19 9.35
CA ALA A 178 -5.08 -16.38 7.99
C ALA A 178 -4.36 -17.54 7.32
N ASP A 179 -5.03 -18.21 6.41
CA ASP A 179 -4.46 -19.25 5.53
C ASP A 179 -4.11 -18.67 4.15
N ILE A 180 -4.92 -17.72 3.69
CA ILE A 180 -4.73 -16.91 2.49
C ILE A 180 -4.91 -15.45 2.90
N PHE A 181 -4.01 -14.56 2.49
CA PHE A 181 -4.15 -13.12 2.72
C PHE A 181 -4.06 -12.37 1.39
N LEU A 182 -5.09 -11.60 1.03
CA LEU A 182 -5.04 -10.72 -0.13
C LEU A 182 -4.31 -9.43 0.22
N ALA A 183 -3.16 -9.21 -0.42
CA ALA A 183 -2.32 -8.05 -0.22
C ALA A 183 -1.70 -7.58 -1.53
N TYR A 184 -1.09 -6.40 -1.54
CA TYR A 184 -0.29 -5.97 -2.70
C TYR A 184 0.84 -6.96 -2.98
N CYS A 185 1.11 -7.23 -4.27
CA CYS A 185 2.16 -8.17 -4.65
C CYS A 185 3.54 -7.73 -4.13
N THR A 186 3.81 -6.43 -4.04
CA THR A 186 5.03 -5.88 -3.44
C THR A 186 5.13 -6.22 -1.95
N ALA A 187 4.02 -6.10 -1.20
CA ALA A 187 3.95 -6.47 0.20
C ALA A 187 4.03 -7.98 0.42
N ALA A 188 3.43 -8.77 -0.47
CA ALA A 188 3.55 -10.23 -0.47
C ALA A 188 5.00 -10.66 -0.74
N ALA A 189 5.71 -9.99 -1.66
CA ALA A 189 7.12 -10.26 -1.93
C ALA A 189 8.01 -9.95 -0.70
N GLU A 190 7.73 -8.86 0.01
CA GLU A 190 8.44 -8.53 1.24
C GLU A 190 8.15 -9.54 2.37
N ALA A 191 6.89 -9.95 2.51
CA ALA A 191 6.50 -11.00 3.45
C ALA A 191 7.22 -12.33 3.15
N HIS A 192 7.30 -12.72 1.88
CA HIS A 192 7.98 -13.96 1.46
C HIS A 192 9.47 -13.94 1.78
N LYS A 193 10.16 -12.79 1.68
CA LYS A 193 11.57 -12.68 2.11
C LYS A 193 11.76 -13.03 3.59
N GLN A 194 10.82 -12.61 4.44
CA GLN A 194 10.86 -12.83 5.89
C GLN A 194 10.32 -14.22 6.28
N TYR A 195 9.38 -14.75 5.51
CA TYR A 195 8.72 -16.03 5.73
C TYR A 195 8.78 -16.89 4.45
N PRO A 196 9.95 -17.47 4.11
CA PRO A 196 10.17 -18.13 2.80
C PRO A 196 9.26 -19.33 2.53
N GLY A 197 8.66 -19.93 3.57
CA GLY A 197 7.68 -21.02 3.41
C GLY A 197 6.31 -20.57 2.91
N GLN A 198 5.99 -19.28 2.98
CA GLN A 198 4.74 -18.74 2.46
C GLN A 198 4.83 -18.58 0.93
N GLN A 199 3.75 -18.86 0.22
CA GLN A 199 3.70 -18.78 -1.24
C GLN A 199 3.03 -17.49 -1.70
N ILE A 200 3.44 -16.98 -2.86
CA ILE A 200 2.76 -15.87 -3.55
C ILE A 200 2.05 -16.43 -4.75
N VAL A 201 0.72 -16.34 -4.76
CA VAL A 201 -0.12 -16.78 -5.86
C VAL A 201 -0.71 -15.55 -6.56
N GLN A 202 -0.50 -15.46 -7.88
CA GLN A 202 -1.09 -14.39 -8.69
C GLN A 202 -2.60 -14.57 -8.80
N LEU A 203 -3.37 -13.51 -8.72
CA LEU A 203 -4.79 -13.56 -9.04
C LEU A 203 -4.97 -13.94 -10.52
N PRO A 204 -5.95 -14.81 -10.86
CA PRO A 204 -6.26 -15.06 -12.26
C PRO A 204 -6.73 -13.77 -12.95
N GLY A 205 -6.52 -13.68 -14.26
CA GLY A 205 -6.81 -12.44 -15.02
C GLY A 205 -8.24 -11.91 -14.80
N ALA A 206 -9.23 -12.78 -14.68
CA ALA A 206 -10.62 -12.39 -14.42
C ALA A 206 -10.84 -11.74 -13.04
N LEU A 207 -9.98 -12.03 -12.07
CA LEU A 207 -9.99 -11.43 -10.72
C LEU A 207 -8.94 -10.33 -10.55
N ALA A 208 -8.08 -10.10 -11.54
CA ALA A 208 -6.98 -9.14 -11.41
C ALA A 208 -7.50 -7.74 -11.10
N VAL A 209 -6.93 -7.12 -10.07
CA VAL A 209 -7.19 -5.75 -9.64
C VAL A 209 -5.88 -5.00 -9.60
N GLY A 210 -5.85 -3.83 -10.25
CA GLY A 210 -4.72 -2.90 -10.22
C GLY A 210 -4.98 -1.77 -9.21
N ALA A 211 -3.92 -1.23 -8.67
CA ALA A 211 -3.93 -0.09 -7.76
C ALA A 211 -3.09 1.04 -8.35
N ASP A 212 -3.70 2.19 -8.59
CA ASP A 212 -3.02 3.45 -8.90
C ASP A 212 -2.72 4.18 -7.60
N TYR A 213 -1.46 4.55 -7.39
CA TYR A 213 -0.98 5.23 -6.19
C TYR A 213 -0.90 6.73 -6.43
N GLY A 214 -1.51 7.50 -5.54
CA GLY A 214 -1.59 8.96 -5.62
C GLY A 214 -0.61 9.66 -4.68
N LEU A 215 0.06 10.70 -5.19
CA LEU A 215 0.97 11.59 -4.47
C LEU A 215 0.41 13.02 -4.52
N THR A 216 0.44 13.72 -3.39
CA THR A 216 0.09 15.15 -3.33
C THR A 216 0.94 15.87 -2.30
N VAL A 217 1.14 17.18 -2.50
CA VAL A 217 1.80 18.07 -1.54
C VAL A 217 0.72 18.80 -0.74
N ILE A 218 0.88 18.88 0.57
CA ILE A 218 -0.06 19.52 1.47
C ILE A 218 0.11 21.05 1.41
N ASN A 219 -0.98 21.79 1.45
CA ASN A 219 -0.94 23.24 1.37
C ASN A 219 -0.16 23.84 2.54
N GLY A 220 0.74 24.78 2.22
CA GLY A 220 1.63 25.42 3.22
C GLY A 220 2.91 24.63 3.52
N ALA A 221 3.15 23.50 2.84
CA ALA A 221 4.39 22.74 2.94
C ALA A 221 5.60 23.58 2.46
N PRO A 222 6.81 23.31 2.97
CA PRO A 222 8.03 24.00 2.50
C PRO A 222 8.35 23.60 1.06
N ALA A 223 9.15 24.43 0.35
CA ALA A 223 9.57 24.15 -1.03
C ALA A 223 10.29 22.80 -1.19
N ALA A 224 10.95 22.30 -0.15
CA ALA A 224 11.57 21.00 -0.12
C ALA A 224 10.56 19.85 -0.33
N ALA A 225 9.29 20.02 0.06
CA ALA A 225 8.23 19.03 -0.17
C ALA A 225 7.91 18.87 -1.66
N GLU A 226 7.79 19.97 -2.41
CA GLU A 226 7.63 19.95 -3.85
C GLU A 226 8.85 19.30 -4.55
N GLN A 227 10.05 19.61 -4.07
CA GLN A 227 11.27 19.01 -4.59
C GLN A 227 11.29 17.49 -4.35
N PHE A 228 10.84 17.02 -3.17
CA PHE A 228 10.72 15.60 -2.89
C PHE A 228 9.66 14.92 -3.75
N ALA A 229 8.49 15.54 -3.92
CA ALA A 229 7.45 15.02 -4.81
C ALA A 229 7.97 14.88 -6.26
N HIS A 230 8.67 15.90 -6.77
CA HIS A 230 9.32 15.83 -8.08
C HIS A 230 10.42 14.76 -8.15
N PHE A 231 11.19 14.58 -7.07
CA PHE A 231 12.20 13.52 -7.02
C PHE A 231 11.57 12.13 -7.14
N VAL A 232 10.46 11.86 -6.42
CA VAL A 232 9.73 10.59 -6.52
C VAL A 232 9.24 10.32 -7.94
N LEU A 233 8.82 11.35 -8.66
CA LEU A 233 8.36 11.28 -10.06
C LEU A 233 9.51 11.24 -11.08
N SER A 234 10.73 11.59 -10.69
CA SER A 234 11.89 11.61 -11.58
C SER A 234 12.35 10.20 -11.97
N PRO A 235 13.17 10.04 -13.04
CA PRO A 235 13.75 8.75 -13.40
C PRO A 235 14.47 8.06 -12.24
N ALA A 236 15.16 8.80 -11.39
CA ALA A 236 15.87 8.25 -10.22
C ALA A 236 14.88 7.69 -9.18
N GLY A 237 13.82 8.44 -8.84
CA GLY A 237 12.77 7.98 -7.92
C GLY A 237 12.01 6.79 -8.49
N GLN A 238 11.67 6.82 -9.78
CA GLN A 238 10.99 5.72 -10.45
C GLN A 238 11.85 4.44 -10.51
N THR A 239 13.15 4.56 -10.73
CA THR A 239 14.07 3.40 -10.67
C THR A 239 14.03 2.73 -9.30
N ILE A 240 13.98 3.50 -8.22
CA ILE A 240 13.86 2.95 -6.87
C ILE A 240 12.53 2.22 -6.72
N LEU A 241 11.40 2.83 -7.07
CA LEU A 241 10.07 2.22 -6.98
C LEU A 241 9.98 0.90 -7.77
N ILE A 242 10.50 0.88 -9.01
CA ILE A 242 10.55 -0.32 -9.87
C ILE A 242 11.38 -1.42 -9.22
N GLY A 243 12.51 -1.09 -8.59
CA GLY A 243 13.34 -2.04 -7.84
C GLY A 243 12.60 -2.75 -6.71
N TYR A 244 11.53 -2.14 -6.17
CA TYR A 244 10.63 -2.72 -5.17
C TYR A 244 9.40 -3.41 -5.79
N GLY A 245 9.32 -3.53 -7.11
CA GLY A 245 8.24 -4.24 -7.82
C GLY A 245 7.01 -3.40 -8.14
N PHE A 246 7.06 -2.08 -7.94
CA PHE A 246 6.03 -1.19 -8.45
C PHE A 246 6.17 -1.01 -9.97
N ALA A 247 5.05 -0.84 -10.67
CA ALA A 247 5.08 -0.35 -12.03
C ALA A 247 5.05 1.18 -12.05
N SER A 248 5.59 1.80 -13.11
CA SER A 248 5.55 3.25 -13.29
C SER A 248 4.11 3.77 -13.21
N GLY A 249 3.92 4.88 -12.51
CA GLY A 249 2.68 5.63 -12.51
C GLY A 249 2.47 6.49 -13.78
N GLN A 250 3.52 6.72 -14.52
CA GLN A 250 3.46 7.48 -15.79
C GLN A 250 3.08 6.57 -16.96
N PRO A 251 2.42 7.12 -18.00
CA PRO A 251 2.09 6.36 -19.21
C PRO A 251 3.33 5.83 -19.91
#